data_298567d7fc90bac001ad2b19e271fd07
#
_entry.id   298567d7fc90bac001ad2b19e271fd07
#
_cell.length_a   1.000
_cell.length_b   1.000
_cell.length_c   1.000
_cell.angle_alpha   90.00
_cell.angle_beta   90.00
_cell.angle_gamma   90.00
#
_symmetry.space_group_name_H-M   'P 1'
#
loop_
_entity.id
_entity.type
_entity.pdbx_description
1 polymer ?
#
loop_
_entity_poly.entity_id
_entity_poly.type
_entity_poly.pdbx_seq_one_letter_code
_entity_poly.pdbx_strand_id
1 'polypeptide(L)'
;MKKFGLLLLFAHFFGFFVFSQKPIRDLKPTVILISLDGFRPDYLEKYQPKTLNDLAKNGVRAKWLIPSFPTKTFPNHYTVATGLYPDNHGIVENNMYDANFDAEFHLDSEEVRKARWWGGEPIWVTAEKQGQRAASYFYPGTEADILGVRPAYFKGYNGRVPNELRVDTILSWLDLPPDKRPTMLTLYFSLIDDAGHEFSGDAVETGYEVQNIDRTIGRLVDGLKRRKIDKQANLIFFSDHGMATYKRRDAIILDEMFDIELAERVFYVGEFVQIFPKDGKEDEIYAAIKLKLPSNAKIYRKSELPARYKFGKHPRVAPLLVLPDEGGIIMTRKAYDQSTKDGGLDKLRGAHGYDNELESMRATFIAHGAAFKRGAVVEPFENIQIYNLMAKILGLSPAKNDGDFERVKIMLR
;
A
#
# COMPACT_ATOMS: atom_id res chain seq x y z
N MET A 1 75.70 -26.31 -16.12
CA MET A 1 75.07 -26.08 -14.82
C MET A 1 73.63 -25.54 -15.11
N LYS A 2 72.58 -26.39 -15.04
CA LYS A 2 71.21 -26.02 -15.26
C LYS A 2 70.56 -25.71 -13.91
N LYS A 3 70.09 -24.46 -13.71
CA LYS A 3 69.33 -24.08 -12.51
C LYS A 3 67.85 -24.42 -12.74
N PHE A 4 67.30 -25.31 -11.94
CA PHE A 4 65.87 -25.61 -11.83
C PHE A 4 65.25 -24.57 -10.88
N GLY A 5 64.34 -23.73 -11.39
CA GLY A 5 63.52 -22.85 -10.58
C GLY A 5 62.25 -23.58 -10.13
N LEU A 6 62.07 -23.73 -8.83
CA LEU A 6 60.90 -24.31 -8.19
C LEU A 6 59.80 -23.23 -8.10
N LEU A 7 58.70 -23.38 -8.90
CA LEU A 7 57.55 -22.51 -8.86
C LEU A 7 56.58 -23.00 -7.77
N LEU A 8 56.52 -22.33 -6.62
CA LEU A 8 55.54 -22.59 -5.56
C LEU A 8 54.19 -21.95 -5.94
N LEU A 9 53.23 -22.79 -6.32
CA LEU A 9 51.83 -22.40 -6.50
C LEU A 9 51.16 -22.22 -5.11
N PHE A 10 50.91 -20.99 -4.70
CA PHE A 10 50.04 -20.70 -3.56
C PHE A 10 48.58 -20.82 -3.98
N ALA A 11 47.95 -21.95 -3.67
CA ALA A 11 46.49 -22.11 -3.81
C ALA A 11 45.80 -21.34 -2.69
N HIS A 12 45.20 -20.18 -3.01
CA HIS A 12 44.35 -19.46 -2.08
C HIS A 12 43.01 -20.19 -1.98
N PHE A 13 42.84 -20.94 -0.90
CA PHE A 13 41.52 -21.47 -0.50
C PHE A 13 40.69 -20.31 0.02
N PHE A 14 39.83 -19.74 -0.84
CA PHE A 14 38.72 -18.91 -0.40
C PHE A 14 37.69 -19.82 0.27
N GLY A 15 37.81 -19.99 1.57
CA GLY A 15 36.77 -20.62 2.38
C GLY A 15 35.51 -19.75 2.33
N PHE A 16 34.52 -20.18 1.59
CA PHE A 16 33.16 -19.64 1.73
C PHE A 16 32.69 -20.00 3.14
N PHE A 17 32.76 -19.05 4.07
CA PHE A 17 32.07 -19.14 5.34
C PHE A 17 30.57 -19.09 5.05
N VAL A 18 29.97 -20.24 4.82
CA VAL A 18 28.52 -20.40 4.89
C VAL A 18 28.16 -20.19 6.36
N PHE A 19 27.77 -18.97 6.72
CA PHE A 19 27.16 -18.72 8.02
C PHE A 19 25.85 -19.54 8.07
N SER A 20 25.93 -20.73 8.67
CA SER A 20 24.76 -21.53 8.97
C SER A 20 23.87 -20.73 9.90
N GLN A 21 22.77 -20.20 9.36
CA GLN A 21 21.78 -19.47 10.14
C GLN A 21 21.22 -20.40 11.21
N LYS A 22 21.31 -19.98 12.48
CA LYS A 22 20.86 -20.80 13.61
C LYS A 22 19.32 -20.91 13.58
N PRO A 23 18.76 -22.12 13.80
CA PRO A 23 17.33 -22.29 13.96
C PRO A 23 16.80 -21.45 15.14
N ILE A 24 15.68 -20.77 14.93
CA ILE A 24 14.94 -20.04 15.96
C ILE A 24 13.96 -21.05 16.57
N ARG A 25 14.02 -21.28 17.89
CA ARG A 25 13.17 -22.27 18.59
C ARG A 25 12.12 -21.64 19.50
N ASP A 26 12.24 -20.36 19.76
CA ASP A 26 11.48 -19.57 20.75
C ASP A 26 10.70 -18.43 20.10
N LEU A 27 10.23 -18.65 18.87
CA LEU A 27 9.45 -17.64 18.17
C LEU A 27 8.10 -17.47 18.86
N LYS A 28 7.85 -16.26 19.37
CA LYS A 28 6.52 -15.85 19.83
C LYS A 28 5.56 -15.74 18.64
N PRO A 29 4.22 -15.68 18.85
CA PRO A 29 3.32 -15.32 17.76
C PRO A 29 3.81 -14.08 17.03
N THR A 30 4.11 -14.23 15.74
CA THR A 30 4.76 -13.21 14.92
C THR A 30 3.96 -13.02 13.64
N VAL A 31 3.72 -11.76 13.26
CA VAL A 31 3.08 -11.36 12.02
C VAL A 31 4.08 -10.58 11.17
N ILE A 32 4.22 -10.96 9.93
CA ILE A 32 4.89 -10.18 8.89
C ILE A 32 3.82 -9.75 7.90
N LEU A 33 3.48 -8.47 7.92
CA LEU A 33 2.53 -7.84 6.99
C LEU A 33 3.31 -7.36 5.77
N ILE A 34 3.02 -7.92 4.61
CA ILE A 34 3.70 -7.61 3.35
C ILE A 34 2.72 -6.91 2.43
N SER A 35 3.03 -5.67 2.07
CA SER A 35 2.26 -4.93 1.08
C SER A 35 2.88 -5.09 -0.31
N LEU A 36 2.04 -5.45 -1.27
CA LEU A 36 2.31 -5.56 -2.69
C LEU A 36 1.47 -4.50 -3.41
N ASP A 37 1.99 -3.26 -3.47
CA ASP A 37 1.26 -2.10 -3.99
C ASP A 37 0.72 -2.35 -5.41
N GLY A 38 -0.56 -2.04 -5.65
CA GLY A 38 -1.20 -2.20 -6.95
C GLY A 38 -1.42 -3.64 -7.43
N PHE A 39 -1.23 -4.66 -6.57
CA PHE A 39 -1.35 -6.07 -6.96
C PHE A 39 -2.82 -6.51 -7.06
N ARG A 40 -3.35 -6.62 -8.28
CA ARG A 40 -4.69 -7.12 -8.56
C ARG A 40 -4.83 -8.63 -8.28
N PRO A 41 -6.00 -9.12 -7.81
CA PRO A 41 -6.20 -10.55 -7.53
C PRO A 41 -6.10 -11.43 -8.78
N ASP A 42 -6.45 -10.94 -9.97
CA ASP A 42 -6.32 -11.68 -11.23
C ASP A 42 -4.87 -11.91 -11.68
N TYR A 43 -3.90 -11.16 -11.14
CA TYR A 43 -2.47 -11.37 -11.43
C TYR A 43 -1.97 -12.75 -10.97
N LEU A 44 -2.60 -13.33 -9.94
CA LEU A 44 -2.30 -14.71 -9.51
C LEU A 44 -2.59 -15.74 -10.60
N GLU A 45 -3.63 -15.52 -11.39
CA GLU A 45 -4.03 -16.39 -12.49
C GLU A 45 -3.37 -15.99 -13.81
N LYS A 46 -3.30 -14.68 -14.08
CA LYS A 46 -2.76 -14.13 -15.32
C LYS A 46 -1.25 -14.36 -15.47
N TYR A 47 -0.50 -14.05 -14.43
CA TYR A 47 0.97 -14.10 -14.46
C TYR A 47 1.57 -15.31 -13.75
N GLN A 48 0.77 -16.13 -13.07
CA GLN A 48 1.18 -17.37 -12.41
C GLN A 48 2.42 -17.23 -11.49
N PRO A 49 2.47 -16.27 -10.56
CA PRO A 49 3.57 -16.13 -9.60
C PRO A 49 3.61 -17.38 -8.69
N LYS A 50 4.66 -18.17 -8.85
CA LYS A 50 4.72 -19.52 -8.25
C LYS A 50 4.69 -19.51 -6.74
N THR A 51 5.50 -18.65 -6.11
CA THR A 51 5.62 -18.58 -4.65
C THR A 51 4.33 -18.10 -4.01
N LEU A 52 3.73 -17.02 -4.53
CA LEU A 52 2.47 -16.48 -4.03
C LEU A 52 1.32 -17.48 -4.23
N ASN A 53 1.27 -18.18 -5.37
CA ASN A 53 0.28 -19.24 -5.62
C ASN A 53 0.44 -20.41 -4.67
N ASP A 54 1.68 -20.85 -4.38
CA ASP A 54 1.95 -21.91 -3.41
C ASP A 54 1.55 -21.49 -1.98
N LEU A 55 1.79 -20.23 -1.58
CA LEU A 55 1.36 -19.68 -0.29
C LEU A 55 -0.17 -19.61 -0.19
N ALA A 56 -0.85 -19.14 -1.24
CA ALA A 56 -2.30 -19.09 -1.32
C ALA A 56 -2.93 -20.48 -1.23
N LYS A 57 -2.39 -21.45 -1.97
CA LYS A 57 -2.86 -22.85 -1.99
C LYS A 57 -2.69 -23.54 -0.64
N ASN A 58 -1.63 -23.23 0.10
CA ASN A 58 -1.31 -23.83 1.41
C ASN A 58 -1.72 -22.96 2.60
N GLY A 59 -2.39 -21.86 2.37
CA GLY A 59 -2.88 -20.90 3.36
C GLY A 59 -4.33 -20.51 3.12
N VAL A 60 -4.61 -19.24 3.26
CA VAL A 60 -5.91 -18.63 2.98
C VAL A 60 -5.74 -17.57 1.90
N ARG A 61 -6.63 -17.54 0.92
CA ARG A 61 -6.79 -16.39 0.02
C ARG A 61 -8.21 -15.85 0.06
N ALA A 62 -8.41 -14.55 -0.09
CA ALA A 62 -9.72 -14.01 -0.42
C ALA A 62 -9.97 -14.12 -1.93
N LYS A 63 -11.24 -14.16 -2.35
CA LYS A 63 -11.59 -13.95 -3.75
C LYS A 63 -11.03 -12.61 -4.23
N TRP A 64 -11.22 -11.56 -3.43
CA TRP A 64 -10.53 -10.26 -3.48
C TRP A 64 -10.65 -9.55 -2.14
N LEU A 65 -9.80 -8.56 -1.93
CA LEU A 65 -9.88 -7.60 -0.84
C LEU A 65 -10.57 -6.34 -1.37
N ILE A 66 -11.48 -5.76 -0.59
CA ILE A 66 -12.18 -4.52 -0.94
C ILE A 66 -11.40 -3.35 -0.30
N PRO A 67 -10.76 -2.48 -1.09
CA PRO A 67 -10.08 -1.31 -0.55
C PRO A 67 -11.09 -0.27 -0.05
N SER A 68 -10.65 0.61 0.84
CA SER A 68 -11.41 1.79 1.23
C SER A 68 -11.37 2.84 0.12
N PHE A 69 -12.42 3.69 0.03
CA PHE A 69 -12.43 4.84 -0.86
C PHE A 69 -11.76 6.06 -0.20
N PRO A 70 -10.94 6.85 -0.95
CA PRO A 70 -10.47 6.59 -2.31
C PRO A 70 -9.46 5.45 -2.36
N THR A 71 -9.40 4.75 -3.49
CA THR A 71 -8.47 3.62 -3.69
C THR A 71 -7.05 4.12 -3.96
N LYS A 72 -6.47 4.77 -2.95
CA LYS A 72 -5.15 5.42 -2.95
C LYS A 72 -4.21 4.77 -1.93
N THR A 73 -2.92 4.87 -2.20
CA THR A 73 -1.86 4.18 -1.46
C THR A 73 -1.88 4.50 0.04
N PHE A 74 -1.69 5.77 0.43
CA PHE A 74 -1.58 6.13 1.84
C PHE A 74 -2.88 5.91 2.62
N PRO A 75 -4.07 6.32 2.11
CA PRO A 75 -5.33 6.00 2.75
C PRO A 75 -5.49 4.51 3.05
N ASN A 76 -5.24 3.64 2.07
CA ASN A 76 -5.48 2.20 2.22
C ASN A 76 -4.42 1.49 3.07
N HIS A 77 -3.14 1.86 2.97
CA HIS A 77 -2.13 1.32 3.88
C HIS A 77 -2.44 1.69 5.33
N TYR A 78 -2.84 2.94 5.58
CA TYR A 78 -3.13 3.37 6.94
C TYR A 78 -4.45 2.81 7.46
N THR A 79 -5.42 2.58 6.57
CA THR A 79 -6.64 1.79 6.88
C THR A 79 -6.29 0.37 7.36
N VAL A 80 -5.42 -0.35 6.65
CA VAL A 80 -4.97 -1.69 7.07
C VAL A 80 -4.25 -1.66 8.42
N ALA A 81 -3.46 -0.61 8.66
CA ALA A 81 -2.70 -0.47 9.90
C ALA A 81 -3.54 -0.10 11.12
N THR A 82 -4.68 0.57 10.94
CA THR A 82 -5.51 1.10 12.04
C THR A 82 -6.88 0.43 12.18
N GLY A 83 -7.36 -0.23 11.12
CA GLY A 83 -8.73 -0.72 11.04
C GLY A 83 -9.78 0.39 10.94
N LEU A 84 -9.36 1.62 10.61
CA LEU A 84 -10.23 2.79 10.45
C LEU A 84 -10.42 3.12 8.99
N TYR A 85 -11.59 3.69 8.61
CA TYR A 85 -11.78 4.32 7.32
C TYR A 85 -11.00 5.64 7.21
N PRO A 86 -10.67 6.13 5.99
CA PRO A 86 -9.98 7.40 5.78
C PRO A 86 -10.60 8.60 6.50
N ASP A 87 -11.93 8.67 6.58
CA ASP A 87 -12.65 9.68 7.35
C ASP A 87 -12.35 9.65 8.86
N ASN A 88 -11.96 8.50 9.41
CA ASN A 88 -11.74 8.32 10.83
C ASN A 88 -10.26 8.39 11.22
N HIS A 89 -9.33 8.05 10.31
CA HIS A 89 -7.90 8.18 10.58
C HIS A 89 -7.26 9.44 9.96
N GLY A 90 -7.98 10.16 9.09
CA GLY A 90 -7.58 11.48 8.59
C GLY A 90 -6.55 11.50 7.47
N ILE A 91 -6.06 10.36 6.98
CA ILE A 91 -5.28 10.28 5.75
C ILE A 91 -6.28 10.04 4.62
N VAL A 92 -6.77 11.13 4.04
CA VAL A 92 -7.89 11.11 3.09
C VAL A 92 -7.42 11.03 1.63
N GLU A 93 -6.14 11.32 1.38
CA GLU A 93 -5.52 11.29 0.06
C GLU A 93 -3.98 11.21 0.22
N ASN A 94 -3.27 10.89 -0.87
CA ASN A 94 -1.81 10.96 -0.94
C ASN A 94 -1.31 12.41 -0.88
N ASN A 95 -2.11 13.35 -1.39
CA ASN A 95 -1.87 14.79 -1.31
C ASN A 95 -3.12 15.47 -0.74
N MET A 96 -3.01 16.15 0.39
CA MET A 96 -4.16 16.73 1.08
C MET A 96 -3.78 18.02 1.82
N TYR A 97 -4.78 18.83 2.11
CA TYR A 97 -4.66 20.06 2.87
C TYR A 97 -5.42 19.97 4.20
N ASP A 98 -4.86 20.56 5.24
CA ASP A 98 -5.55 20.74 6.52
C ASP A 98 -5.57 22.20 6.90
N ALA A 99 -6.77 22.79 6.90
CA ALA A 99 -6.97 24.20 7.23
C ALA A 99 -6.59 24.55 8.68
N ASN A 100 -6.68 23.59 9.63
CA ASN A 100 -6.28 23.84 11.02
C ASN A 100 -4.76 23.99 11.17
N PHE A 101 -3.99 23.41 10.27
CA PHE A 101 -2.54 23.50 10.27
C PHE A 101 -2.03 24.53 9.28
N ASP A 102 -2.91 25.01 8.38
CA ASP A 102 -2.57 25.74 7.15
C ASP A 102 -1.38 25.09 6.45
N ALA A 103 -1.49 23.80 6.19
CA ALA A 103 -0.40 22.99 5.64
C ALA A 103 -0.90 21.97 4.63
N GLU A 104 -0.02 21.64 3.69
CA GLU A 104 -0.22 20.57 2.68
C GLU A 104 0.64 19.36 3.03
N PHE A 105 0.03 18.20 2.91
CA PHE A 105 0.67 16.92 3.01
C PHE A 105 0.89 16.37 1.58
N HIS A 106 2.11 15.99 1.28
CA HIS A 106 2.47 15.26 0.07
C HIS A 106 3.27 14.03 0.46
N LEU A 107 3.06 12.92 -0.23
CA LEU A 107 3.65 11.62 0.12
C LEU A 107 5.20 11.62 0.12
N ASP A 108 5.84 12.56 -0.57
CA ASP A 108 7.29 12.74 -0.66
C ASP A 108 7.84 13.90 0.20
N SER A 109 6.98 14.54 1.00
CA SER A 109 7.34 15.69 1.83
C SER A 109 7.73 15.31 3.27
N GLU A 110 8.39 16.23 3.99
CA GLU A 110 8.66 16.07 5.43
C GLU A 110 7.39 15.99 6.29
N GLU A 111 6.24 16.37 5.76
CA GLU A 111 4.96 16.29 6.48
C GLU A 111 4.57 14.84 6.81
N VAL A 112 5.02 13.84 6.02
CA VAL A 112 4.78 12.42 6.31
C VAL A 112 5.33 11.98 7.67
N ARG A 113 6.32 12.70 8.20
CA ARG A 113 6.97 12.41 9.50
C ARG A 113 6.32 13.08 10.68
N LYS A 114 5.32 13.95 10.44
CA LYS A 114 4.64 14.71 11.49
C LYS A 114 3.41 13.98 12.00
N ALA A 115 3.40 13.61 13.27
CA ALA A 115 2.32 12.86 13.90
C ALA A 115 0.92 13.50 13.76
N ARG A 116 0.87 14.84 13.63
CA ARG A 116 -0.39 15.60 13.50
C ARG A 116 -1.31 15.16 12.35
N TRP A 117 -0.76 14.48 11.34
CA TRP A 117 -1.53 13.99 10.19
C TRP A 117 -2.21 12.64 10.44
N TRP A 118 -1.65 11.82 11.32
CA TRP A 118 -1.95 10.41 11.48
C TRP A 118 -2.87 10.16 12.66
N GLY A 119 -4.16 10.04 12.43
CA GLY A 119 -5.14 9.74 13.46
C GLY A 119 -5.26 8.23 13.74
N GLY A 120 -5.91 7.90 14.87
CA GLY A 120 -6.05 6.51 15.29
C GLY A 120 -4.78 5.91 15.89
N GLU A 121 -4.81 4.60 16.16
CA GLU A 121 -3.68 3.86 16.72
C GLU A 121 -3.29 2.71 15.80
N PRO A 122 -2.19 2.81 15.03
CA PRO A 122 -1.78 1.76 14.12
C PRO A 122 -1.19 0.56 14.88
N ILE A 123 -1.22 -0.60 14.24
CA ILE A 123 -0.86 -1.90 14.83
C ILE A 123 0.54 -1.94 15.47
N TRP A 124 1.51 -1.22 14.92
CA TRP A 124 2.85 -1.13 15.51
C TRP A 124 2.84 -0.34 16.82
N VAL A 125 2.01 0.70 16.94
CA VAL A 125 1.83 1.45 18.18
C VAL A 125 1.12 0.59 19.21
N THR A 126 0.07 -0.13 18.82
CA THR A 126 -0.64 -1.10 19.68
C THR A 126 0.33 -2.16 20.23
N ALA A 127 1.20 -2.71 19.36
CA ALA A 127 2.20 -3.70 19.75
C ALA A 127 3.21 -3.14 20.76
N GLU A 128 3.81 -1.99 20.47
CA GLU A 128 4.81 -1.35 21.35
C GLU A 128 4.20 -0.96 22.71
N LYS A 129 3.00 -0.38 22.74
CA LYS A 129 2.30 -0.02 23.99
C LYS A 129 1.98 -1.23 24.87
N GLN A 130 1.80 -2.40 24.26
CA GLN A 130 1.51 -3.64 24.98
C GLN A 130 2.75 -4.51 25.21
N GLY A 131 3.95 -3.93 25.12
CA GLY A 131 5.20 -4.58 25.48
C GLY A 131 5.77 -5.54 24.41
N GLN A 132 5.22 -5.52 23.21
CA GLN A 132 5.79 -6.21 22.05
C GLN A 132 6.63 -5.22 21.22
N ARG A 133 7.59 -5.73 20.44
CA ARG A 133 8.37 -4.89 19.55
C ARG A 133 7.83 -4.94 18.13
N ALA A 134 7.83 -3.78 17.47
CA ALA A 134 7.50 -3.66 16.07
C ALA A 134 8.72 -3.30 15.22
N ALA A 135 8.72 -3.74 13.96
CA ALA A 135 9.72 -3.38 12.97
C ALA A 135 9.05 -3.01 11.65
N SER A 136 9.57 -2.01 10.95
CA SER A 136 8.97 -1.54 9.70
C SER A 136 10.01 -1.28 8.62
N TYR A 137 9.80 -1.84 7.44
CA TYR A 137 10.55 -1.52 6.25
C TYR A 137 9.65 -0.83 5.24
N PHE A 138 9.69 0.51 5.23
CA PHE A 138 8.98 1.38 4.28
C PHE A 138 7.44 1.31 4.35
N TYR A 139 6.83 1.25 5.48
CA TYR A 139 5.37 1.26 5.55
C TYR A 139 4.85 2.68 5.85
N PRO A 140 3.82 3.20 5.13
CA PRO A 140 3.25 4.52 5.36
C PRO A 140 2.85 4.78 6.82
N GLY A 141 3.30 5.92 7.38
CA GLY A 141 3.04 6.32 8.77
C GLY A 141 4.09 5.90 9.79
N THR A 142 4.99 4.95 9.46
CA THR A 142 5.97 4.44 10.45
C THR A 142 7.13 5.40 10.71
N GLU A 143 7.29 6.44 9.89
CA GLU A 143 8.28 7.49 10.11
C GLU A 143 7.81 8.57 11.10
N ALA A 144 6.51 8.64 11.39
CA ALA A 144 5.94 9.55 12.38
C ALA A 144 5.86 8.91 13.77
N ASP A 145 6.02 9.69 14.83
CA ASP A 145 5.87 9.26 16.22
C ASP A 145 4.41 9.35 16.67
N ILE A 146 3.59 8.53 16.04
CA ILE A 146 2.14 8.52 16.24
C ILE A 146 1.83 8.15 17.70
N LEU A 147 1.06 9.01 18.37
CA LEU A 147 0.80 8.91 19.82
C LEU A 147 2.09 8.83 20.67
N GLY A 148 3.18 9.45 20.19
CA GLY A 148 4.48 9.44 20.84
C GLY A 148 5.27 8.12 20.68
N VAL A 149 4.86 7.23 19.75
CA VAL A 149 5.44 5.90 19.59
C VAL A 149 5.78 5.65 18.13
N ARG A 150 7.00 5.13 17.89
CA ARG A 150 7.43 4.57 16.60
C ARG A 150 7.74 3.08 16.75
N PRO A 151 7.79 2.32 15.65
CA PRO A 151 8.35 0.97 15.70
C PRO A 151 9.78 1.00 16.28
N ALA A 152 10.13 0.02 17.13
CA ALA A 152 11.48 -0.09 17.70
C ALA A 152 12.59 -0.13 16.62
N TYR A 153 12.24 -0.69 15.46
CA TYR A 153 13.11 -0.73 14.29
C TYR A 153 12.34 -0.21 13.08
N PHE A 154 12.86 0.78 12.37
CA PHE A 154 12.25 1.21 11.11
C PHE A 154 13.29 1.73 10.12
N LYS A 155 12.92 1.76 8.85
CA LYS A 155 13.66 2.39 7.77
C LYS A 155 12.80 3.47 7.14
N GLY A 156 13.34 4.69 7.03
CA GLY A 156 12.71 5.77 6.26
C GLY A 156 12.70 5.41 4.78
N TYR A 157 11.64 5.81 4.07
CA TYR A 157 11.41 5.42 2.69
C TYR A 157 12.56 5.84 1.76
N ASN A 158 13.01 4.88 0.98
CA ASN A 158 13.95 5.08 -0.11
C ASN A 158 13.69 4.02 -1.19
N GLY A 159 12.98 4.39 -2.24
CA GLY A 159 12.60 3.50 -3.35
C GLY A 159 13.79 2.88 -4.10
N ARG A 160 15.00 3.45 -3.99
CA ARG A 160 16.21 2.94 -4.64
C ARG A 160 16.82 1.72 -3.94
N VAL A 161 16.36 1.39 -2.73
CA VAL A 161 16.89 0.22 -2.00
C VAL A 161 16.39 -1.06 -2.67
N PRO A 162 17.29 -1.99 -3.05
CA PRO A 162 16.92 -3.27 -3.64
C PRO A 162 15.95 -4.07 -2.76
N ASN A 163 14.99 -4.73 -3.37
CA ASN A 163 13.97 -5.48 -2.65
C ASN A 163 14.55 -6.65 -1.83
N GLU A 164 15.61 -7.27 -2.32
CA GLU A 164 16.32 -8.34 -1.62
C GLU A 164 16.91 -7.85 -0.29
N LEU A 165 17.43 -6.61 -0.26
CA LEU A 165 17.97 -6.01 0.95
C LEU A 165 16.86 -5.71 1.98
N ARG A 166 15.66 -5.33 1.50
CA ARG A 166 14.48 -5.17 2.37
C ARG A 166 14.16 -6.50 3.06
N VAL A 167 14.09 -7.59 2.29
CA VAL A 167 13.85 -8.95 2.81
C VAL A 167 14.96 -9.38 3.77
N ASP A 168 16.23 -9.19 3.41
CA ASP A 168 17.36 -9.57 4.28
C ASP A 168 17.33 -8.82 5.60
N THR A 169 16.90 -7.56 5.60
CA THR A 169 16.73 -6.76 6.82
C THR A 169 15.62 -7.33 7.70
N ILE A 170 14.46 -7.67 7.15
CA ILE A 170 13.37 -8.35 7.89
C ILE A 170 13.91 -9.64 8.55
N LEU A 171 14.61 -10.45 7.78
CA LEU A 171 15.21 -11.70 8.28
C LEU A 171 16.25 -11.45 9.38
N SER A 172 17.06 -10.39 9.26
CA SER A 172 18.04 -10.02 10.29
C SER A 172 17.39 -9.56 11.60
N TRP A 173 16.24 -8.87 11.52
CA TRP A 173 15.49 -8.51 12.72
C TRP A 173 14.89 -9.72 13.44
N LEU A 174 14.53 -10.78 12.69
CA LEU A 174 14.10 -12.04 13.30
C LEU A 174 15.26 -12.80 13.99
N ASP A 175 16.51 -12.56 13.58
CA ASP A 175 17.69 -13.16 14.20
C ASP A 175 18.07 -12.50 15.55
N LEU A 176 17.45 -11.40 15.92
CA LEU A 176 17.71 -10.72 17.20
C LEU A 176 17.37 -11.62 18.39
N PRO A 177 18.00 -11.39 19.56
CA PRO A 177 17.64 -12.07 20.80
C PRO A 177 16.16 -11.96 21.13
N PRO A 178 15.57 -12.93 21.85
CA PRO A 178 14.12 -12.98 22.08
C PRO A 178 13.48 -11.73 22.68
N ASP A 179 14.22 -11.02 23.56
CA ASP A 179 13.82 -9.77 24.20
C ASP A 179 13.86 -8.54 23.28
N LYS A 180 14.60 -8.65 22.16
CA LYS A 180 14.75 -7.61 21.15
C LYS A 180 14.04 -7.93 19.82
N ARG A 181 13.66 -9.21 19.62
CA ARG A 181 13.05 -9.68 18.38
C ARG A 181 11.64 -9.10 18.21
N PRO A 182 11.34 -8.44 17.06
CA PRO A 182 10.01 -7.94 16.80
C PRO A 182 9.02 -9.08 16.54
N THR A 183 7.78 -8.88 16.98
CA THR A 183 6.65 -9.77 16.72
C THR A 183 5.70 -9.22 15.67
N MET A 184 5.67 -7.88 15.49
CA MET A 184 4.95 -7.22 14.41
C MET A 184 5.94 -6.62 13.43
N LEU A 185 5.94 -7.10 12.18
CA LEU A 185 6.82 -6.59 11.14
C LEU A 185 6.00 -6.13 9.94
N THR A 186 6.40 -5.03 9.31
CA THR A 186 5.82 -4.57 8.04
C THR A 186 6.89 -4.49 6.96
N LEU A 187 6.51 -4.81 5.72
CA LEU A 187 7.38 -4.80 4.54
C LEU A 187 6.58 -4.31 3.33
N TYR A 188 7.10 -3.31 2.62
CA TYR A 188 6.42 -2.67 1.49
C TYR A 188 7.21 -2.78 0.19
N PHE A 189 6.49 -3.02 -0.91
CA PHE A 189 7.00 -3.08 -2.27
C PHE A 189 6.11 -2.30 -3.23
N SER A 190 6.70 -1.38 -4.01
CA SER A 190 5.99 -0.50 -4.96
C SER A 190 6.06 -0.98 -6.41
N LEU A 191 6.94 -1.90 -6.78
CA LEU A 191 7.31 -2.17 -8.18
C LEU A 191 6.13 -2.46 -9.11
N ILE A 192 5.07 -3.10 -8.64
CA ILE A 192 3.93 -3.48 -9.47
C ILE A 192 3.06 -2.27 -9.76
N ASP A 193 2.88 -1.40 -8.75
CA ASP A 193 2.21 -0.12 -8.91
C ASP A 193 2.99 0.80 -9.85
N ASP A 194 4.31 0.95 -9.64
CA ASP A 194 5.20 1.74 -10.49
C ASP A 194 5.09 1.29 -11.97
N ALA A 195 5.14 -0.02 -12.24
CA ALA A 195 4.98 -0.57 -13.58
C ALA A 195 3.56 -0.39 -14.13
N GLY A 196 2.55 -0.55 -13.29
CA GLY A 196 1.16 -0.30 -13.62
C GLY A 196 0.94 1.14 -14.10
N HIS A 197 1.44 2.12 -13.38
CA HIS A 197 1.38 3.54 -13.76
C HIS A 197 2.10 3.83 -15.08
N GLU A 198 3.28 3.25 -15.27
CA GLU A 198 4.10 3.52 -16.46
C GLU A 198 3.56 2.83 -17.73
N PHE A 199 3.07 1.58 -17.62
CA PHE A 199 2.76 0.72 -18.76
C PHE A 199 1.29 0.26 -18.82
N SER A 200 0.51 0.42 -17.81
CA SER A 200 -0.82 -0.09 -17.49
C SER A 200 -0.81 -1.40 -16.68
N GLY A 201 -1.90 -1.64 -15.94
CA GLY A 201 -2.05 -2.86 -15.13
C GLY A 201 -2.03 -4.17 -15.93
N ASP A 202 -2.31 -4.11 -17.23
CA ASP A 202 -2.40 -5.27 -18.11
C ASP A 202 -1.16 -5.49 -18.99
N ALA A 203 -0.15 -4.62 -18.87
CA ALA A 203 1.06 -4.67 -19.67
C ALA A 203 1.96 -5.87 -19.30
N VAL A 204 2.77 -6.31 -20.28
CA VAL A 204 3.75 -7.37 -20.07
C VAL A 204 4.83 -6.97 -19.06
N GLU A 205 5.18 -5.68 -19.02
CA GLU A 205 6.13 -5.08 -18.09
C GLU A 205 5.63 -5.23 -16.64
N THR A 206 4.35 -4.99 -16.40
CA THR A 206 3.72 -5.23 -15.09
C THR A 206 3.80 -6.72 -14.71
N GLY A 207 3.63 -7.62 -15.67
CA GLY A 207 3.83 -9.06 -15.47
C GLY A 207 5.27 -9.42 -15.09
N TYR A 208 6.27 -8.74 -15.65
CA TYR A 208 7.68 -8.93 -15.26
C TYR A 208 7.92 -8.53 -13.80
N GLU A 209 7.31 -7.44 -13.35
CA GLU A 209 7.44 -7.00 -11.95
C GLU A 209 6.69 -7.93 -10.98
N VAL A 210 5.55 -8.51 -11.38
CA VAL A 210 4.88 -9.57 -10.61
C VAL A 210 5.84 -10.76 -10.40
N GLN A 211 6.56 -11.20 -11.45
CA GLN A 211 7.53 -12.28 -11.33
C GLN A 211 8.76 -11.88 -10.50
N ASN A 212 9.18 -10.63 -10.57
CA ASN A 212 10.29 -10.10 -9.77
C ASN A 212 9.96 -10.12 -8.28
N ILE A 213 8.79 -9.64 -7.92
CA ILE A 213 8.28 -9.69 -6.53
C ILE A 213 8.11 -11.15 -6.07
N ASP A 214 7.60 -12.03 -6.90
CA ASP A 214 7.45 -13.46 -6.53
C ASP A 214 8.79 -14.10 -6.16
N ARG A 215 9.86 -13.82 -6.91
CA ARG A 215 11.22 -14.26 -6.55
C ARG A 215 11.69 -13.67 -5.24
N THR A 216 11.40 -12.39 -5.01
CA THR A 216 11.74 -11.70 -3.75
C THR A 216 11.01 -12.31 -2.55
N ILE A 217 9.72 -12.66 -2.71
CA ILE A 217 8.96 -13.39 -1.68
C ILE A 217 9.52 -14.80 -1.49
N GLY A 218 9.96 -15.47 -2.57
CA GLY A 218 10.67 -16.75 -2.49
C GLY A 218 11.90 -16.67 -1.58
N ARG A 219 12.70 -15.58 -1.70
CA ARG A 219 13.86 -15.32 -0.80
C ARG A 219 13.43 -15.22 0.68
N LEU A 220 12.32 -14.52 0.96
CA LEU A 220 11.77 -14.42 2.32
C LEU A 220 11.39 -15.80 2.86
N VAL A 221 10.60 -16.56 2.11
CA VAL A 221 10.14 -17.90 2.50
C VAL A 221 11.33 -18.84 2.74
N ASP A 222 12.34 -18.83 1.88
CA ASP A 222 13.55 -19.63 2.07
C ASP A 222 14.38 -19.18 3.26
N GLY A 223 14.42 -17.87 3.52
CA GLY A 223 15.01 -17.31 4.73
C GLY A 223 14.35 -17.81 6.01
N LEU A 224 13.01 -17.88 6.03
CA LEU A 224 12.25 -18.43 7.15
C LEU A 224 12.46 -19.94 7.31
N LYS A 225 12.51 -20.72 6.20
CA LYS A 225 12.83 -22.16 6.22
C LYS A 225 14.21 -22.45 6.81
N ARG A 226 15.23 -21.68 6.41
CA ARG A 226 16.60 -21.83 6.98
C ARG A 226 16.62 -21.62 8.50
N ARG A 227 15.74 -20.74 9.01
CA ARG A 227 15.55 -20.48 10.46
C ARG A 227 14.60 -21.47 11.13
N LYS A 228 13.98 -22.38 10.36
CA LYS A 228 12.97 -23.36 10.81
C LYS A 228 11.72 -22.72 11.44
N ILE A 229 11.34 -21.54 10.97
CA ILE A 229 10.18 -20.79 11.45
C ILE A 229 9.11 -20.53 10.36
N ASP A 230 9.28 -21.06 9.16
CA ASP A 230 8.36 -20.95 8.04
C ASP A 230 6.94 -21.44 8.33
N LYS A 231 6.79 -22.39 9.27
CA LYS A 231 5.50 -22.91 9.74
C LYS A 231 4.98 -22.22 11.00
N GLN A 232 5.78 -21.36 11.63
CA GLN A 232 5.44 -20.67 12.88
C GLN A 232 5.11 -19.19 12.63
N ALA A 233 5.87 -18.52 11.79
CA ALA A 233 5.59 -17.14 11.39
C ALA A 233 4.29 -17.05 10.58
N ASN A 234 3.55 -15.96 10.79
CA ASN A 234 2.33 -15.67 10.04
C ASN A 234 2.63 -14.57 9.02
N LEU A 235 2.49 -14.90 7.77
CA LEU A 235 2.65 -13.99 6.63
C LEU A 235 1.27 -13.51 6.20
N ILE A 236 1.09 -12.22 6.07
CA ILE A 236 -0.12 -11.61 5.50
C ILE A 236 0.32 -10.75 4.34
N PHE A 237 -0.07 -11.12 3.14
CA PHE A 237 0.13 -10.34 1.92
C PHE A 237 -1.18 -9.65 1.59
N PHE A 238 -1.08 -8.37 1.30
CA PHE A 238 -2.22 -7.60 0.82
C PHE A 238 -1.76 -6.59 -0.24
N SER A 239 -2.68 -6.17 -1.08
CA SER A 239 -2.56 -4.95 -1.86
C SER A 239 -3.49 -3.89 -1.27
N ASP A 240 -3.13 -2.66 -1.45
CA ASP A 240 -3.91 -1.50 -1.02
C ASP A 240 -5.01 -1.13 -2.02
N HIS A 241 -4.80 -1.41 -3.32
CA HIS A 241 -5.74 -1.22 -4.43
C HIS A 241 -5.33 -2.08 -5.62
N GLY A 242 -6.13 -1.99 -6.68
CA GLY A 242 -5.81 -2.50 -8.00
C GLY A 242 -5.29 -1.41 -8.94
N MET A 243 -5.53 -1.59 -10.27
CA MET A 243 -5.02 -0.70 -11.31
C MET A 243 -5.95 -0.74 -12.52
N ALA A 244 -6.52 0.41 -12.91
CA ALA A 244 -7.27 0.60 -14.15
C ALA A 244 -6.35 1.13 -15.25
N THR A 245 -6.78 1.01 -16.51
CA THR A 245 -6.03 1.50 -17.66
C THR A 245 -6.68 2.74 -18.25
N TYR A 246 -5.89 3.73 -18.64
CA TYR A 246 -6.36 4.96 -19.28
C TYR A 246 -5.43 5.45 -20.39
N LYS A 247 -5.92 6.42 -21.19
CA LYS A 247 -5.14 7.22 -22.14
C LYS A 247 -5.34 8.71 -21.84
N ARG A 248 -4.26 9.49 -21.94
CA ARG A 248 -4.35 10.95 -21.78
C ARG A 248 -5.11 11.66 -22.90
N ARG A 249 -5.26 11.02 -24.05
CA ARG A 249 -6.08 11.55 -25.15
C ARG A 249 -7.52 11.85 -24.73
N ASP A 250 -8.07 11.03 -23.84
CA ASP A 250 -9.45 11.09 -23.39
C ASP A 250 -9.61 11.90 -22.10
N ALA A 251 -8.58 12.71 -21.73
CA ALA A 251 -8.59 13.47 -20.50
C ALA A 251 -9.67 14.56 -20.47
N ILE A 252 -10.26 14.73 -19.32
CA ILE A 252 -11.18 15.81 -18.99
C ILE A 252 -10.36 17.03 -18.55
N ILE A 253 -10.52 18.16 -19.25
CA ILE A 253 -9.75 19.37 -18.98
C ILE A 253 -10.53 20.26 -18.02
N LEU A 254 -10.26 20.13 -16.74
CA LEU A 254 -11.09 20.74 -15.69
C LEU A 254 -10.89 22.25 -15.56
N ASP A 255 -9.70 22.78 -15.77
CA ASP A 255 -9.38 24.22 -15.67
C ASP A 255 -9.99 25.09 -16.78
N GLU A 256 -10.65 24.45 -17.77
CA GLU A 256 -11.48 25.16 -18.77
C GLU A 256 -12.99 25.20 -18.38
N MET A 257 -13.36 24.51 -17.29
CA MET A 257 -14.75 24.38 -16.91
C MET A 257 -15.20 25.47 -15.94
N PHE A 258 -14.29 26.01 -15.14
CA PHE A 258 -14.57 27.08 -14.18
C PHE A 258 -13.38 28.03 -14.06
N ASP A 259 -13.61 29.22 -13.48
CA ASP A 259 -12.54 30.14 -13.19
C ASP A 259 -11.74 29.65 -11.97
N ILE A 260 -10.49 29.25 -12.20
CA ILE A 260 -9.60 28.73 -11.18
C ILE A 260 -9.33 29.72 -10.01
N GLU A 261 -9.48 31.04 -10.28
CA GLU A 261 -9.34 32.07 -9.28
C GLU A 261 -10.46 32.05 -8.22
N LEU A 262 -11.54 31.30 -8.45
CA LEU A 262 -12.60 31.09 -7.47
C LEU A 262 -12.24 30.02 -6.43
N ALA A 263 -11.25 29.21 -6.71
CA ALA A 263 -10.73 28.21 -5.78
C ALA A 263 -9.54 28.77 -4.98
N GLU A 264 -9.46 28.39 -3.73
CA GLU A 264 -8.27 28.60 -2.92
C GLU A 264 -7.19 27.57 -3.25
N ARG A 265 -7.61 26.33 -3.43
CA ARG A 265 -6.75 25.19 -3.79
C ARG A 265 -7.48 24.20 -4.67
N VAL A 266 -6.73 23.58 -5.59
CA VAL A 266 -7.20 22.44 -6.36
C VAL A 266 -6.11 21.36 -6.38
N PHE A 267 -6.43 20.18 -5.87
CA PHE A 267 -5.57 19.01 -5.96
C PHE A 267 -5.97 18.17 -7.17
N TYR A 268 -5.19 18.27 -8.24
CA TYR A 268 -5.33 17.46 -9.45
C TYR A 268 -4.58 16.14 -9.26
N VAL A 269 -5.29 15.10 -8.87
CA VAL A 269 -4.72 13.74 -8.72
C VAL A 269 -5.22 12.81 -9.83
N GLY A 270 -5.70 13.42 -10.93
CA GLY A 270 -6.10 12.69 -12.12
C GLY A 270 -7.47 12.03 -12.02
N GLU A 271 -7.59 10.95 -11.29
CA GLU A 271 -8.81 10.16 -11.08
C GLU A 271 -9.62 10.59 -9.85
N PHE A 272 -9.11 11.56 -9.11
CA PHE A 272 -9.77 12.10 -7.93
C PHE A 272 -9.34 13.56 -7.73
N VAL A 273 -10.21 14.51 -8.07
CA VAL A 273 -9.89 15.94 -7.92
C VAL A 273 -10.63 16.54 -6.75
N GLN A 274 -9.91 17.23 -5.88
CA GLN A 274 -10.42 17.95 -4.74
C GLN A 274 -10.32 19.46 -4.97
N ILE A 275 -11.42 20.20 -4.76
CA ILE A 275 -11.50 21.64 -4.94
C ILE A 275 -11.90 22.28 -3.62
N PHE A 276 -11.05 23.18 -3.12
CA PHE A 276 -11.33 24.04 -1.97
C PHE A 276 -11.75 25.41 -2.50
N PRO A 277 -13.05 25.75 -2.51
CA PRO A 277 -13.52 27.06 -2.95
C PRO A 277 -13.08 28.18 -2.01
N LYS A 278 -12.89 29.38 -2.54
CA LYS A 278 -12.87 30.60 -1.73
C LYS A 278 -14.26 30.82 -1.08
N ASP A 279 -14.29 31.59 0.00
CA ASP A 279 -15.53 31.87 0.73
C ASP A 279 -16.69 32.33 -0.19
N GLY A 280 -17.82 31.63 -0.07
CA GLY A 280 -19.02 31.89 -0.86
C GLY A 280 -18.95 31.51 -2.34
N LYS A 281 -17.90 30.83 -2.80
CA LYS A 281 -17.70 30.46 -4.21
C LYS A 281 -18.05 29.00 -4.56
N GLU A 282 -18.45 28.22 -3.57
CA GLU A 282 -18.76 26.79 -3.78
C GLU A 282 -19.86 26.55 -4.83
N ASP A 283 -20.98 27.27 -4.73
CA ASP A 283 -22.12 27.11 -5.64
C ASP A 283 -21.78 27.52 -7.07
N GLU A 284 -20.99 28.60 -7.23
CA GLU A 284 -20.55 29.11 -8.53
C GLU A 284 -19.66 28.09 -9.23
N ILE A 285 -18.66 27.55 -8.54
CA ILE A 285 -17.76 26.51 -9.09
C ILE A 285 -18.53 25.25 -9.42
N TYR A 286 -19.40 24.78 -8.48
CA TYR A 286 -20.22 23.58 -8.70
C TYR A 286 -21.10 23.69 -9.95
N ALA A 287 -21.81 24.79 -10.11
CA ALA A 287 -22.69 25.02 -11.26
C ALA A 287 -21.90 25.10 -12.57
N ALA A 288 -20.78 25.80 -12.59
CA ALA A 288 -19.93 25.95 -13.77
C ALA A 288 -19.37 24.60 -14.25
N ILE A 289 -18.84 23.79 -13.33
CA ILE A 289 -18.31 22.46 -13.67
C ILE A 289 -19.47 21.55 -14.10
N LYS A 290 -20.55 21.48 -13.35
CA LYS A 290 -21.71 20.62 -13.66
C LYS A 290 -22.30 20.87 -15.05
N LEU A 291 -22.27 22.12 -15.52
CA LEU A 291 -22.76 22.50 -16.85
C LEU A 291 -21.90 21.95 -17.99
N LYS A 292 -20.58 21.85 -17.78
CA LYS A 292 -19.62 21.50 -18.82
C LYS A 292 -19.07 20.08 -18.70
N LEU A 293 -19.25 19.44 -17.53
CA LEU A 293 -18.68 18.13 -17.25
C LEU A 293 -19.30 17.07 -18.16
N PRO A 294 -18.50 16.22 -18.83
CA PRO A 294 -19.00 15.14 -19.66
C PRO A 294 -19.69 14.05 -18.83
N SER A 295 -20.51 13.23 -19.48
CA SER A 295 -21.33 12.20 -18.81
C SER A 295 -20.51 11.10 -18.12
N ASN A 296 -19.25 10.95 -18.46
CA ASN A 296 -18.31 9.99 -17.86
C ASN A 296 -17.53 10.54 -16.64
N ALA A 297 -18.04 11.61 -16.03
CA ALA A 297 -17.55 12.12 -14.77
C ALA A 297 -18.67 12.75 -13.95
N LYS A 298 -18.47 12.86 -12.66
CA LYS A 298 -19.44 13.45 -11.73
C LYS A 298 -18.75 14.45 -10.82
N ILE A 299 -19.44 15.57 -10.57
CA ILE A 299 -19.08 16.48 -9.49
C ILE A 299 -19.98 16.21 -8.31
N TYR A 300 -19.41 16.19 -7.12
CA TYR A 300 -20.12 16.04 -5.85
C TYR A 300 -19.79 17.19 -4.91
N ARG A 301 -20.76 17.65 -4.16
CA ARG A 301 -20.46 18.21 -2.85
C ARG A 301 -20.07 17.06 -1.93
N LYS A 302 -19.19 17.26 -0.99
CA LYS A 302 -18.77 16.17 -0.08
C LYS A 302 -19.94 15.52 0.68
N SER A 303 -21.03 16.27 0.91
CA SER A 303 -22.26 15.78 1.54
C SER A 303 -23.09 14.88 0.62
N GLU A 304 -22.86 14.92 -0.70
CA GLU A 304 -23.59 14.17 -1.72
C GLU A 304 -22.89 12.86 -2.11
N LEU A 305 -21.70 12.60 -1.55
CA LEU A 305 -20.98 11.37 -1.84
C LEU A 305 -21.79 10.13 -1.44
N PRO A 306 -21.72 9.04 -2.21
CA PRO A 306 -22.41 7.80 -1.87
C PRO A 306 -22.04 7.32 -0.46
N ALA A 307 -23.02 7.03 0.37
CA ALA A 307 -22.82 6.63 1.77
C ALA A 307 -21.93 5.36 1.92
N ARG A 308 -21.89 4.50 0.88
CA ARG A 308 -21.06 3.30 0.86
C ARG A 308 -19.55 3.61 0.84
N TYR A 309 -19.14 4.80 0.40
CA TYR A 309 -17.72 5.22 0.42
C TYR A 309 -17.19 5.41 1.84
N LYS A 310 -18.05 5.63 2.83
CA LYS A 310 -17.62 5.93 4.22
C LYS A 310 -16.62 7.09 4.24
N PHE A 311 -16.84 8.10 3.40
CA PHE A 311 -15.93 9.19 3.09
C PHE A 311 -16.69 10.51 2.92
N GLY A 312 -16.07 11.64 3.26
CA GLY A 312 -16.64 12.98 3.08
C GLY A 312 -16.90 13.74 4.39
N LYS A 313 -16.70 13.13 5.57
CA LYS A 313 -16.94 13.78 6.87
C LYS A 313 -15.70 14.47 7.43
N HIS A 314 -14.51 13.96 7.09
CA HIS A 314 -13.26 14.52 7.61
C HIS A 314 -13.04 15.94 7.08
N PRO A 315 -12.56 16.91 7.92
CA PRO A 315 -12.32 18.31 7.49
C PRO A 315 -11.34 18.45 6.32
N ARG A 316 -10.41 17.51 6.16
CA ARG A 316 -9.43 17.47 5.05
C ARG A 316 -10.04 17.09 3.70
N VAL A 317 -11.24 16.55 3.68
CA VAL A 317 -11.96 16.31 2.42
C VAL A 317 -12.52 17.64 1.92
N ALA A 318 -12.17 17.99 0.68
CA ALA A 318 -12.58 19.25 0.07
C ALA A 318 -14.12 19.36 -0.05
N PRO A 319 -14.69 20.57 -0.02
CA PRO A 319 -16.12 20.80 -0.24
C PRO A 319 -16.62 20.23 -1.56
N LEU A 320 -15.82 20.30 -2.64
CA LEU A 320 -16.17 19.79 -3.97
C LEU A 320 -15.19 18.74 -4.43
N LEU A 321 -15.73 17.67 -5.05
CA LEU A 321 -14.95 16.55 -5.59
C LEU A 321 -15.40 16.25 -7.00
N VAL A 322 -14.45 16.03 -7.91
CA VAL A 322 -14.73 15.59 -9.27
C VAL A 322 -14.13 14.20 -9.47
N LEU A 323 -14.99 13.26 -9.80
CA LEU A 323 -14.66 11.84 -9.98
C LEU A 323 -15.00 11.42 -11.40
N PRO A 324 -14.03 11.04 -12.23
CA PRO A 324 -14.30 10.41 -13.52
C PRO A 324 -14.75 8.95 -13.32
N ASP A 325 -15.42 8.39 -14.30
CA ASP A 325 -15.65 6.96 -14.39
C ASP A 325 -14.33 6.22 -14.64
N GLU A 326 -14.34 4.90 -14.50
CA GLU A 326 -13.15 4.05 -14.71
C GLU A 326 -12.45 4.35 -16.03
N GLY A 327 -11.15 4.49 -15.99
CA GLY A 327 -10.32 4.84 -17.16
C GLY A 327 -10.36 6.32 -17.56
N GLY A 328 -11.19 7.13 -16.91
CA GLY A 328 -11.16 8.59 -17.07
C GLY A 328 -10.02 9.22 -16.28
N ILE A 329 -9.46 10.30 -16.80
CA ILE A 329 -8.42 11.09 -16.15
C ILE A 329 -8.74 12.58 -16.26
N ILE A 330 -8.49 13.33 -15.21
CA ILE A 330 -8.70 14.78 -15.17
C ILE A 330 -7.35 15.46 -15.19
N MET A 331 -7.18 16.43 -16.10
CA MET A 331 -5.93 17.16 -16.27
C MET A 331 -6.18 18.67 -16.36
N THR A 332 -5.12 19.43 -16.18
CA THR A 332 -5.09 20.84 -16.63
C THR A 332 -4.77 20.90 -18.12
N ARG A 333 -5.19 21.99 -18.80
CA ARG A 333 -4.81 22.24 -20.22
C ARG A 333 -3.29 22.21 -20.40
N LYS A 334 -2.55 22.82 -19.51
CA LYS A 334 -1.09 22.83 -19.54
C LYS A 334 -0.48 21.42 -19.53
N ALA A 335 -0.98 20.54 -18.65
CA ALA A 335 -0.49 19.16 -18.56
C ALA A 335 -0.86 18.33 -19.80
N TYR A 336 -2.05 18.55 -20.35
CA TYR A 336 -2.50 17.92 -21.60
C TYR A 336 -1.62 18.34 -22.80
N ASP A 337 -1.40 19.65 -22.96
CA ASP A 337 -0.58 20.18 -24.05
C ASP A 337 0.88 19.70 -23.95
N GLN A 338 1.42 19.57 -22.73
CA GLN A 338 2.74 18.98 -22.54
C GLN A 338 2.76 17.51 -22.99
N SER A 339 1.74 16.73 -22.60
CA SER A 339 1.62 15.33 -23.03
C SER A 339 1.48 15.18 -24.55
N THR A 340 0.86 16.15 -25.22
CA THR A 340 0.78 16.22 -26.69
C THR A 340 2.16 16.39 -27.32
N LYS A 341 2.95 17.33 -26.81
CA LYS A 341 4.33 17.59 -27.29
C LYS A 341 5.24 16.39 -27.12
N ASP A 342 5.07 15.65 -26.01
CA ASP A 342 5.87 14.47 -25.68
C ASP A 342 5.40 13.21 -26.42
N GLY A 343 4.35 13.29 -27.27
CA GLY A 343 3.77 12.13 -27.96
C GLY A 343 3.11 11.11 -27.02
N GLY A 344 2.76 11.51 -25.81
CA GLY A 344 2.29 10.63 -24.75
C GLY A 344 0.79 10.44 -24.65
N LEU A 345 -0.02 11.03 -25.55
CA LEU A 345 -1.49 11.01 -25.46
C LEU A 345 -2.08 9.59 -25.62
N ASP A 346 -1.54 8.80 -26.55
CA ASP A 346 -2.05 7.46 -26.87
C ASP A 346 -1.39 6.33 -26.07
N LYS A 347 -0.38 6.66 -25.27
CA LYS A 347 0.30 5.69 -24.43
C LYS A 347 -0.68 5.15 -23.38
N LEU A 348 -0.82 3.82 -23.32
CA LEU A 348 -1.55 3.17 -22.23
C LEU A 348 -0.80 3.38 -20.92
N ARG A 349 -1.53 3.75 -19.88
CA ARG A 349 -1.04 3.97 -18.52
C ARG A 349 -2.01 3.41 -17.53
N GLY A 350 -1.57 3.19 -16.31
CA GLY A 350 -2.43 2.79 -15.21
C GLY A 350 -2.73 3.94 -14.25
N ALA A 351 -3.90 3.85 -13.63
CA ALA A 351 -4.33 4.73 -12.56
C ALA A 351 -5.23 3.98 -11.57
N HIS A 352 -5.30 4.50 -10.36
CA HIS A 352 -6.15 4.03 -9.28
C HIS A 352 -6.62 5.22 -8.44
N GLY A 353 -7.67 5.08 -7.67
CA GLY A 353 -8.34 6.19 -6.95
C GLY A 353 -9.82 6.25 -7.27
N TYR A 354 -10.25 5.40 -8.20
CA TYR A 354 -11.65 5.26 -8.63
C TYR A 354 -12.52 4.61 -7.54
N ASP A 355 -13.77 4.39 -7.89
CA ASP A 355 -14.75 3.66 -7.09
C ASP A 355 -14.20 2.31 -6.61
N ASN A 356 -14.27 2.06 -5.31
CA ASN A 356 -13.72 0.86 -4.69
C ASN A 356 -14.48 -0.45 -4.95
N GLU A 357 -15.65 -0.38 -5.58
CA GLU A 357 -16.41 -1.56 -6.04
C GLU A 357 -16.01 -2.02 -7.45
N LEU A 358 -15.28 -1.20 -8.22
CA LEU A 358 -14.81 -1.58 -9.54
C LEU A 358 -13.89 -2.79 -9.49
N GLU A 359 -14.00 -3.64 -10.51
CA GLU A 359 -13.18 -4.85 -10.60
C GLU A 359 -11.69 -4.55 -10.69
N SER A 360 -11.34 -3.51 -11.45
CA SER A 360 -9.96 -3.04 -11.59
C SER A 360 -9.36 -2.49 -10.29
N MET A 361 -10.18 -2.07 -9.33
CA MET A 361 -9.75 -1.57 -8.03
C MET A 361 -9.67 -2.66 -6.96
N ARG A 362 -10.13 -3.89 -7.25
CA ARG A 362 -10.00 -5.02 -6.32
C ARG A 362 -8.54 -5.27 -5.96
N ALA A 363 -8.31 -5.53 -4.69
CA ALA A 363 -7.00 -5.78 -4.12
C ALA A 363 -6.81 -7.26 -3.75
N THR A 364 -5.58 -7.68 -3.60
CA THR A 364 -5.22 -9.08 -3.23
C THR A 364 -5.14 -9.23 -1.71
N PHE A 365 -5.52 -10.42 -1.23
CA PHE A 365 -5.23 -10.87 0.12
C PHE A 365 -4.83 -12.35 0.12
N ILE A 366 -3.66 -12.64 0.71
CA ILE A 366 -3.15 -14.00 0.95
C ILE A 366 -2.61 -14.05 2.38
N ALA A 367 -2.92 -15.12 3.12
CA ALA A 367 -2.39 -15.34 4.45
C ALA A 367 -1.88 -16.76 4.63
N HIS A 368 -0.70 -16.93 5.25
CA HIS A 368 -0.07 -18.22 5.45
C HIS A 368 0.67 -18.24 6.80
N GLY A 369 0.61 -19.36 7.51
CA GLY A 369 1.37 -19.55 8.75
C GLY A 369 0.63 -20.34 9.81
N ALA A 370 1.15 -20.28 11.03
CA ALA A 370 0.65 -21.10 12.15
C ALA A 370 -0.83 -20.85 12.49
N ALA A 371 -1.25 -19.58 12.42
CA ALA A 371 -2.61 -19.18 12.82
C ALA A 371 -3.67 -19.51 11.75
N PHE A 372 -3.26 -19.66 10.48
CA PHE A 372 -4.19 -19.72 9.37
C PHE A 372 -4.61 -21.15 8.98
N LYS A 373 -5.83 -21.31 8.50
CA LYS A 373 -6.30 -22.49 7.82
C LYS A 373 -5.46 -22.76 6.57
N ARG A 374 -5.58 -23.96 6.02
CA ARG A 374 -4.90 -24.34 4.78
C ARG A 374 -5.90 -24.61 3.67
N GLY A 375 -5.58 -24.13 2.46
CA GLY A 375 -6.39 -24.35 1.26
C GLY A 375 -7.76 -23.68 1.32
N ALA A 376 -7.92 -22.64 2.12
CA ALA A 376 -9.18 -21.94 2.26
C ALA A 376 -9.28 -20.75 1.31
N VAL A 377 -10.43 -20.64 0.65
CA VAL A 377 -10.80 -19.43 -0.11
C VAL A 377 -11.96 -18.78 0.63
N VAL A 378 -11.83 -17.50 0.94
CA VAL A 378 -12.86 -16.75 1.67
C VAL A 378 -13.55 -15.74 0.75
N GLU A 379 -14.78 -15.38 1.12
CA GLU A 379 -15.53 -14.33 0.43
C GLU A 379 -14.81 -12.98 0.54
N PRO A 380 -15.10 -12.02 -0.35
CA PRO A 380 -14.53 -10.69 -0.29
C PRO A 380 -14.81 -10.00 1.06
N PHE A 381 -13.83 -9.26 1.54
CA PHE A 381 -13.97 -8.48 2.77
C PHE A 381 -13.20 -7.15 2.67
N GLU A 382 -13.61 -6.17 3.47
CA GLU A 382 -13.00 -4.85 3.49
C GLU A 382 -11.64 -4.86 4.21
N ASN A 383 -10.71 -4.10 3.74
CA ASN A 383 -9.33 -4.04 4.26
C ASN A 383 -9.22 -3.57 5.71
N ILE A 384 -10.22 -2.86 6.25
CA ILE A 384 -10.30 -2.47 7.68
C ILE A 384 -10.26 -3.68 8.63
N GLN A 385 -10.60 -4.89 8.15
CA GLN A 385 -10.64 -6.08 8.98
C GLN A 385 -9.25 -6.63 9.34
N ILE A 386 -8.22 -6.26 8.57
CA ILE A 386 -6.86 -6.82 8.71
C ILE A 386 -6.22 -6.41 10.04
N TYR A 387 -6.50 -5.20 10.55
CA TYR A 387 -6.02 -4.76 11.86
C TYR A 387 -6.43 -5.72 12.99
N ASN A 388 -7.72 -6.05 13.06
CA ASN A 388 -8.24 -6.94 14.10
C ASN A 388 -7.71 -8.37 13.94
N LEU A 389 -7.49 -8.82 12.70
CA LEU A 389 -6.87 -10.13 12.41
C LEU A 389 -5.43 -10.19 12.96
N MET A 390 -4.63 -9.15 12.70
CA MET A 390 -3.26 -9.05 13.22
C MET A 390 -3.23 -8.97 14.75
N ALA A 391 -4.08 -8.12 15.34
CA ALA A 391 -4.17 -7.99 16.79
C ALA A 391 -4.50 -9.33 17.46
N LYS A 392 -5.45 -10.09 16.91
CA LYS A 392 -5.81 -11.43 17.40
C LYS A 392 -4.64 -12.41 17.35
N ILE A 393 -3.91 -12.48 16.25
CA ILE A 393 -2.77 -13.39 16.06
C ILE A 393 -1.64 -13.05 17.05
N LEU A 394 -1.41 -11.76 17.29
CA LEU A 394 -0.37 -11.26 18.19
C LEU A 394 -0.78 -11.32 19.67
N GLY A 395 -2.05 -11.64 19.98
CA GLY A 395 -2.58 -11.62 21.34
C GLY A 395 -2.69 -10.21 21.93
N LEU A 396 -2.90 -9.20 21.07
CA LEU A 396 -3.06 -7.80 21.46
C LEU A 396 -4.53 -7.46 21.68
N SER A 397 -4.78 -6.52 22.57
CA SER A 397 -6.08 -5.85 22.70
C SER A 397 -6.15 -4.77 21.63
N PRO A 398 -7.04 -4.88 20.61
CA PRO A 398 -7.12 -3.90 19.56
C PRO A 398 -7.57 -2.53 20.09
N ALA A 399 -7.03 -1.45 19.54
CA ALA A 399 -7.57 -0.12 19.77
C ALA A 399 -8.95 0.02 19.11
N LYS A 400 -9.71 1.05 19.50
CA LYS A 400 -11.01 1.36 18.87
C LYS A 400 -10.82 1.55 17.37
N ASN A 401 -11.59 0.79 16.57
CA ASN A 401 -11.51 0.82 15.11
C ASN A 401 -12.89 0.54 14.49
N ASP A 402 -12.99 0.58 13.16
CA ASP A 402 -14.23 0.36 12.40
C ASP A 402 -14.41 -1.11 11.96
N GLY A 403 -13.37 -1.93 12.15
CA GLY A 403 -13.36 -3.32 11.70
C GLY A 403 -14.17 -4.24 12.66
N ASP A 404 -14.63 -5.35 12.08
CA ASP A 404 -15.31 -6.43 12.78
C ASP A 404 -14.52 -7.74 12.63
N PHE A 405 -13.93 -8.24 13.72
CA PHE A 405 -13.16 -9.48 13.72
C PHE A 405 -13.95 -10.71 13.25
N GLU A 406 -15.28 -10.73 13.49
CA GLU A 406 -16.15 -11.84 13.08
C GLU A 406 -16.12 -12.09 11.57
N ARG A 407 -15.88 -11.06 10.76
CA ARG A 407 -15.76 -11.15 9.31
C ARG A 407 -14.56 -11.96 8.85
N VAL A 408 -13.50 -12.01 9.64
CA VAL A 408 -12.21 -12.64 9.28
C VAL A 408 -11.81 -13.80 10.16
N LYS A 409 -12.50 -14.06 11.28
CA LYS A 409 -12.19 -15.19 12.18
C LYS A 409 -12.21 -16.54 11.47
N ILE A 410 -13.01 -16.68 10.43
CA ILE A 410 -13.12 -17.90 9.62
C ILE A 410 -11.79 -18.33 8.99
N MET A 411 -10.83 -17.41 8.84
CA MET A 411 -9.50 -17.65 8.29
C MET A 411 -8.59 -18.40 9.29
N LEU A 412 -8.87 -18.27 10.58
CA LEU A 412 -8.05 -18.83 11.64
C LEU A 412 -8.44 -20.29 11.96
N ARG A 413 -7.43 -21.02 12.48
CA ARG A 413 -7.61 -22.42 12.96
C ARG A 413 -8.40 -22.49 14.24
#